data_92c645c6ec3ab1a769584f3fdadacb6a
#
_entry.id   92c645c6ec3ab1a769584f3fdadacb6a
#
_cell.length_a   1.000
_cell.length_b   1.000
_cell.length_c   1.000
_cell.angle_alpha   90.00
_cell.angle_beta   90.00
_cell.angle_gamma   90.00
#
_symmetry.space_group_name_H-M   'P 1'
#
loop_
_entity.id
_entity.type
_entity.pdbx_description
1 polymer ?
#
loop_
_entity_poly.entity_id
_entity_poly.type
_entity_poly.pdbx_seq_one_letter_code
_entity_poly.pdbx_strand_id
1 'polypeptide(L)'
;SMEVDVVIVGAGPSGLATACRLGQIAQETGQEISVVVVEKGSEVGAHILSGAVLEPRALNELFPNWQELGAPVNTKVTGDDIFFLTGPEKAQKVPNMFVPKTMHNEGNYIISLGNLCRWLGEQAEGLGIEVFPGFAATEVLYNEDGSVKGIATGDSGIGHDGEHKPSYTP
;
A
#
# COMPACT_ATOMS: atom_id res chain seq x y z
N SER A 1 -1.49 9.97 -23.60
CA SER A 1 -2.58 9.87 -22.63
C SER A 1 -3.17 8.47 -22.71
N MET A 2 -3.62 7.95 -21.58
CA MET A 2 -4.28 6.64 -21.44
C MET A 2 -5.69 6.89 -20.93
N GLU A 3 -6.68 6.17 -21.43
CA GLU A 3 -8.05 6.18 -20.91
C GLU A 3 -8.30 4.89 -20.17
N VAL A 4 -8.77 5.00 -18.93
CA VAL A 4 -9.08 3.86 -18.05
C VAL A 4 -10.32 4.19 -17.22
N ASP A 5 -11.00 3.16 -16.73
CA ASP A 5 -12.20 3.35 -15.90
C ASP A 5 -11.85 3.83 -14.50
N VAL A 6 -10.72 3.35 -13.94
CA VAL A 6 -10.27 3.68 -12.59
C VAL A 6 -8.78 3.95 -12.57
N VAL A 7 -8.40 5.10 -12.01
CA VAL A 7 -7.02 5.42 -11.67
C VAL A 7 -6.87 5.46 -10.14
N ILE A 8 -5.91 4.73 -9.61
CA ILE A 8 -5.56 4.70 -8.20
C ILE A 8 -4.22 5.41 -8.02
N VAL A 9 -4.17 6.40 -7.14
CA VAL A 9 -2.96 7.15 -6.84
C VAL A 9 -2.31 6.62 -5.56
N GLY A 10 -1.15 6.01 -5.72
CA GLY A 10 -0.35 5.43 -4.65
C GLY A 10 -0.48 3.91 -4.50
N ALA A 11 0.65 3.20 -4.64
CA ALA A 11 0.77 1.76 -4.43
C ALA A 11 1.10 1.41 -2.96
N GLY A 12 0.46 2.09 -2.01
CA GLY A 12 0.46 1.71 -0.61
C GLY A 12 -0.59 0.62 -0.32
N PRO A 13 -0.70 0.18 0.95
CA PRO A 13 -1.63 -0.90 1.33
C PRO A 13 -3.08 -0.64 0.90
N SER A 14 -3.55 0.61 1.06
CA SER A 14 -4.92 1.01 0.71
C SER A 14 -5.17 0.95 -0.80
N GLY A 15 -4.28 1.57 -1.59
CA GLY A 15 -4.40 1.59 -3.06
C GLY A 15 -4.34 0.19 -3.65
N LEU A 16 -3.38 -0.62 -3.21
CA LEU A 16 -3.23 -1.99 -3.69
C LEU A 16 -4.38 -2.90 -3.24
N ALA A 17 -4.89 -2.75 -2.02
CA ALA A 17 -6.08 -3.49 -1.58
C ALA A 17 -7.30 -3.14 -2.43
N THR A 18 -7.48 -1.86 -2.78
CA THR A 18 -8.54 -1.40 -3.69
C THR A 18 -8.36 -2.01 -5.09
N ALA A 19 -7.13 -1.97 -5.62
CA ALA A 19 -6.80 -2.56 -6.92
C ALA A 19 -7.12 -4.06 -6.96
N CYS A 20 -6.62 -4.82 -5.98
CA CYS A 20 -6.89 -6.25 -5.87
C CYS A 20 -8.40 -6.53 -5.79
N ARG A 21 -9.16 -5.78 -4.98
CA ARG A 21 -10.59 -6.03 -4.86
C ARG A 21 -11.35 -5.71 -6.15
N LEU A 22 -10.99 -4.65 -6.85
CA LEU A 22 -11.57 -4.34 -8.17
C LEU A 22 -11.27 -5.45 -9.19
N GLY A 23 -10.04 -5.96 -9.24
CA GLY A 23 -9.67 -7.07 -10.11
C GLY A 23 -10.44 -8.35 -9.78
N GLN A 24 -10.62 -8.68 -8.48
CA GLN A 24 -11.45 -9.80 -8.05
C GLN A 24 -12.91 -9.64 -8.50
N ILE A 25 -13.50 -8.45 -8.30
CA ILE A 25 -14.89 -8.16 -8.72
C ILE A 25 -15.02 -8.30 -10.23
N ALA A 26 -14.07 -7.77 -11.01
CA ALA A 26 -14.05 -7.92 -12.46
C ALA A 26 -14.11 -9.39 -12.88
N GLN A 27 -13.27 -10.24 -12.27
CA GLN A 27 -13.26 -11.68 -12.52
C GLN A 27 -14.56 -12.37 -12.07
N GLU A 28 -15.07 -12.05 -10.86
CA GLU A 28 -16.29 -12.63 -10.29
C GLU A 28 -17.53 -12.31 -11.15
N THR A 29 -17.60 -11.10 -11.71
CA THR A 29 -18.77 -10.61 -12.46
C THR A 29 -18.64 -10.78 -13.97
N GLY A 30 -17.43 -11.07 -14.47
CA GLY A 30 -17.13 -11.08 -15.90
C GLY A 30 -17.17 -9.70 -16.55
N GLN A 31 -17.11 -8.62 -15.76
CA GLN A 31 -17.04 -7.25 -16.27
C GLN A 31 -15.61 -6.88 -16.60
N GLU A 32 -15.40 -6.27 -17.74
CA GLU A 32 -14.12 -5.65 -18.08
C GLU A 32 -14.04 -4.28 -17.39
N ILE A 33 -13.09 -4.12 -16.46
CA ILE A 33 -12.79 -2.86 -15.77
C ILE A 33 -11.30 -2.61 -15.94
N SER A 34 -10.95 -1.54 -16.63
CA SER A 34 -9.58 -1.10 -16.76
C SER A 34 -9.14 -0.30 -15.53
N VAL A 35 -8.17 -0.82 -14.81
CA VAL A 35 -7.66 -0.21 -13.56
C VAL A 35 -6.18 -0.01 -13.66
N VAL A 36 -5.72 1.18 -13.30
CA VAL A 36 -4.31 1.55 -13.26
C VAL A 36 -3.96 2.09 -11.89
N VAL A 37 -2.83 1.66 -11.37
CA VAL A 37 -2.22 2.22 -10.14
C VAL A 37 -0.96 3.00 -10.52
N VAL A 38 -0.88 4.26 -10.14
CA VAL A 38 0.33 5.07 -10.31
C VAL A 38 1.02 5.25 -8.97
N GLU A 39 2.35 5.11 -8.94
CA GLU A 39 3.16 5.23 -7.74
C GLU A 39 4.37 6.14 -8.00
N LYS A 40 4.58 7.13 -7.13
CA LYS A 40 5.72 8.07 -7.25
C LYS A 40 7.07 7.42 -6.98
N GLY A 41 7.12 6.40 -6.15
CA GLY A 41 8.34 5.65 -5.85
C GLY A 41 8.84 4.90 -7.09
N SER A 42 10.15 4.68 -7.15
CA SER A 42 10.78 3.93 -8.25
C SER A 42 10.35 2.46 -8.32
N GLU A 43 9.81 1.94 -7.22
CA GLU A 43 9.21 0.62 -7.09
C GLU A 43 8.14 0.64 -6.00
N VAL A 44 7.25 -0.34 -6.02
CA VAL A 44 6.25 -0.52 -4.96
C VAL A 44 6.96 -0.79 -3.63
N GLY A 45 6.60 -0.03 -2.60
CA GLY A 45 7.19 -0.15 -1.27
C GLY A 45 8.46 0.66 -1.02
N ALA A 46 9.03 1.35 -2.03
CA ALA A 46 10.27 2.12 -1.89
C ALA A 46 10.23 3.20 -0.80
N HIS A 47 9.08 3.84 -0.62
CA HIS A 47 8.89 4.91 0.35
C HIS A 47 8.17 4.47 1.64
N ILE A 48 7.99 3.17 1.82
CA ILE A 48 7.31 2.60 2.98
C ILE A 48 8.33 2.27 4.06
N LEU A 49 8.10 2.78 5.27
CA LEU A 49 8.91 2.40 6.43
C LEU A 49 8.68 0.92 6.75
N SER A 50 9.78 0.22 7.02
CA SER A 50 9.74 -1.17 7.46
C SER A 50 9.40 -1.25 8.94
N GLY A 51 8.81 -2.39 9.35
CA GLY A 51 8.43 -2.68 10.72
C GLY A 51 7.04 -2.14 11.07
N ALA A 52 6.05 -2.94 10.82
CA ALA A 52 4.66 -2.67 11.20
C ALA A 52 4.08 -3.87 11.95
N VAL A 53 3.08 -3.60 12.78
CA VAL A 53 2.21 -4.64 13.34
C VAL A 53 0.94 -4.66 12.49
N LEU A 54 0.68 -5.81 11.89
CA LEU A 54 -0.49 -6.04 11.03
C LEU A 54 -1.57 -6.77 11.82
N GLU A 55 -2.75 -6.18 11.91
CA GLU A 55 -3.97 -6.90 12.23
C GLU A 55 -4.43 -7.64 10.95
N PRO A 56 -4.54 -8.98 10.96
CA PRO A 56 -4.72 -9.75 9.73
C PRO A 56 -6.13 -9.72 9.16
N ARG A 57 -7.08 -9.06 9.81
CA ARG A 57 -8.49 -9.04 9.44
C ARG A 57 -8.72 -8.62 7.99
N ALA A 58 -8.19 -7.46 7.60
CA ALA A 58 -8.36 -6.95 6.24
C ALA A 58 -7.72 -7.89 5.19
N LEU A 59 -6.56 -8.47 5.53
CA LEU A 59 -5.90 -9.44 4.65
C LEU A 59 -6.70 -10.74 4.54
N ASN A 60 -7.29 -11.23 5.64
CA ASN A 60 -8.17 -12.41 5.63
C ASN A 60 -9.44 -12.18 4.80
N GLU A 61 -9.97 -10.96 4.81
CA GLU A 61 -11.16 -10.61 4.01
C GLU A 61 -10.82 -10.48 2.51
N LEU A 62 -9.65 -9.91 2.19
CA LEU A 62 -9.22 -9.70 0.80
C LEU A 62 -8.70 -10.97 0.14
N PHE A 63 -7.88 -11.73 0.86
CA PHE A 63 -7.28 -12.98 0.41
C PHE A 63 -7.38 -14.03 1.51
N PRO A 64 -8.50 -14.78 1.62
CA PRO A 64 -8.66 -15.81 2.67
C PRO A 64 -7.56 -16.87 2.70
N ASN A 65 -6.93 -17.10 1.55
CA ASN A 65 -5.83 -18.06 1.34
C ASN A 65 -4.45 -17.39 1.23
N TRP A 66 -4.24 -16.20 1.83
CA TRP A 66 -2.99 -15.44 1.72
C TRP A 66 -1.74 -16.23 2.12
N GLN A 67 -1.88 -17.18 3.06
CA GLN A 67 -0.77 -18.03 3.48
C GLN A 67 -0.31 -18.98 2.35
N GLU A 68 -1.27 -19.56 1.63
CA GLU A 68 -0.99 -20.45 0.50
C GLU A 68 -0.43 -19.66 -0.70
N LEU A 69 -0.86 -18.40 -0.84
CA LEU A 69 -0.36 -17.45 -1.84
C LEU A 69 1.02 -16.87 -1.49
N GLY A 70 1.59 -17.23 -0.34
CA GLY A 70 2.94 -16.84 0.04
C GLY A 70 3.06 -15.38 0.52
N ALA A 71 2.01 -14.80 1.09
CA ALA A 71 2.10 -13.47 1.69
C ALA A 71 3.22 -13.42 2.74
N PRO A 72 4.05 -12.35 2.78
CA PRO A 72 5.20 -12.23 3.68
C PRO A 72 4.78 -11.87 5.11
N VAL A 73 3.88 -12.67 5.70
CA VAL A 73 3.26 -12.46 7.02
C VAL A 73 3.54 -13.68 7.88
N ASN A 74 4.78 -13.78 8.40
CA ASN A 74 5.30 -15.00 9.00
C ASN A 74 5.50 -14.92 10.53
N THR A 75 5.62 -13.72 11.10
CA THR A 75 5.99 -13.52 12.50
C THR A 75 4.77 -13.13 13.32
N LYS A 76 4.13 -14.12 13.95
CA LYS A 76 2.98 -13.89 14.81
C LYS A 76 3.40 -13.30 16.15
N VAL A 77 2.68 -12.28 16.62
CA VAL A 77 2.85 -11.69 17.95
C VAL A 77 2.26 -12.66 18.99
N THR A 78 3.08 -13.07 19.94
CA THR A 78 2.70 -13.96 21.05
C THR A 78 2.47 -13.21 22.36
N GLY A 79 2.88 -11.95 22.42
CA GLY A 79 2.68 -11.08 23.58
C GLY A 79 3.29 -9.71 23.32
N ASP A 80 2.85 -8.73 24.09
CA ASP A 80 3.38 -7.37 24.06
C ASP A 80 3.52 -6.80 25.48
N ASP A 81 4.46 -5.90 25.62
CA ASP A 81 4.72 -5.20 26.87
C ASP A 81 4.81 -3.69 26.63
N ILE A 82 4.18 -2.93 27.48
CA ILE A 82 4.23 -1.48 27.46
C ILE A 82 5.09 -0.97 28.62
N PHE A 83 6.04 -0.13 28.30
CA PHE A 83 6.93 0.50 29.28
C PHE A 83 6.75 2.02 29.27
N PHE A 84 6.67 2.59 30.46
CA PHE A 84 6.73 4.02 30.66
C PHE A 84 8.16 4.42 31.02
N LEU A 85 8.75 5.29 30.20
CA LEU A 85 10.11 5.77 30.44
C LEU A 85 10.09 6.91 31.47
N THR A 86 10.69 6.68 32.62
CA THR A 86 10.73 7.66 33.73
C THR A 86 12.07 8.36 33.84
N GLY A 87 13.02 8.04 32.95
CA GLY A 87 14.36 8.65 32.87
C GLY A 87 15.22 7.96 31.81
N PRO A 88 16.43 8.46 31.56
CA PRO A 88 17.30 7.92 30.50
C PRO A 88 17.66 6.43 30.68
N GLU A 89 17.68 5.95 31.92
CA GLU A 89 18.01 4.57 32.25
C GLU A 89 16.91 3.87 33.08
N LYS A 90 15.70 4.45 33.11
CA LYS A 90 14.61 3.93 33.95
C LYS A 90 13.34 3.72 33.10
N ALA A 91 12.86 2.48 33.11
CA ALA A 91 11.59 2.11 32.52
C ALA A 91 10.71 1.40 33.56
N GLN A 92 9.43 1.68 33.55
CA GLN A 92 8.45 1.02 34.40
C GLN A 92 7.45 0.30 33.52
N LYS A 93 7.31 -1.02 33.69
CA LYS A 93 6.33 -1.81 32.96
C LYS A 93 4.93 -1.45 33.43
N VAL A 94 4.05 -1.19 32.48
CA VAL A 94 2.62 -0.98 32.74
C VAL A 94 1.96 -2.36 32.90
N PRO A 95 1.27 -2.63 34.04
CA PRO A 95 0.54 -3.89 34.16
C PRO A 95 -0.55 -4.01 33.10
N ASN A 96 -0.66 -5.18 32.44
CA ASN A 96 -1.56 -5.42 31.32
C ASN A 96 -3.02 -5.05 31.62
N MET A 97 -3.46 -5.14 32.87
CA MET A 97 -4.82 -4.76 33.28
C MET A 97 -5.14 -3.26 33.08
N PHE A 98 -4.11 -2.41 32.96
CA PHE A 98 -4.26 -0.97 32.69
C PHE A 98 -4.04 -0.60 31.23
N VAL A 99 -3.67 -1.58 30.39
CA VAL A 99 -3.47 -1.37 28.96
C VAL A 99 -4.81 -1.50 28.24
N PRO A 100 -5.23 -0.49 27.43
CA PRO A 100 -6.45 -0.57 26.65
C PRO A 100 -6.40 -1.77 25.67
N LYS A 101 -7.52 -2.43 25.45
CA LYS A 101 -7.62 -3.59 24.55
C LYS A 101 -7.11 -3.29 23.12
N THR A 102 -7.29 -2.06 22.66
CA THR A 102 -6.83 -1.61 21.33
C THR A 102 -5.31 -1.50 21.21
N MET A 103 -4.58 -1.59 22.29
CA MET A 103 -3.11 -1.59 22.31
C MET A 103 -2.51 -2.99 22.46
N HIS A 104 -3.35 -4.02 22.59
CA HIS A 104 -2.89 -5.40 22.62
C HIS A 104 -2.73 -5.93 21.20
N ASN A 105 -1.58 -6.55 20.93
CA ASN A 105 -1.21 -7.05 19.61
C ASN A 105 -1.13 -8.58 19.52
N GLU A 106 -1.53 -9.28 20.57
CA GLU A 106 -1.56 -10.74 20.54
C GLU A 106 -2.45 -11.25 19.41
N GLY A 107 -1.89 -12.11 18.56
CA GLY A 107 -2.56 -12.64 17.37
C GLY A 107 -2.35 -11.80 16.10
N ASN A 108 -1.81 -10.60 16.21
CA ASN A 108 -1.35 -9.80 15.08
C ASN A 108 0.01 -10.33 14.57
N TYR A 109 0.55 -9.69 13.54
CA TYR A 109 1.82 -10.09 12.93
C TYR A 109 2.79 -8.92 12.83
N ILE A 110 4.07 -9.18 13.12
CA ILE A 110 5.15 -8.24 12.83
C ILE A 110 5.58 -8.48 11.39
N ILE A 111 5.53 -7.42 10.58
CA ILE A 111 5.80 -7.50 9.15
C ILE A 111 6.73 -6.38 8.67
N SER A 112 7.30 -6.57 7.49
CA SER A 112 7.76 -5.48 6.62
C SER A 112 6.59 -5.04 5.76
N LEU A 113 6.09 -3.82 5.99
CA LEU A 113 4.96 -3.29 5.22
C LEU A 113 5.34 -3.10 3.74
N GLY A 114 6.60 -2.75 3.45
CA GLY A 114 7.10 -2.67 2.08
C GLY A 114 7.03 -4.02 1.35
N ASN A 115 7.40 -5.11 2.04
CA ASN A 115 7.30 -6.46 1.46
C ASN A 115 5.85 -6.87 1.22
N LEU A 116 4.95 -6.53 2.16
CA LEU A 116 3.53 -6.79 1.97
C LEU A 116 2.97 -6.03 0.76
N CYS A 117 3.36 -4.76 0.59
CA CYS A 117 2.94 -3.98 -0.58
C CYS A 117 3.48 -4.55 -1.89
N ARG A 118 4.73 -4.99 -1.95
CA ARG A 118 5.25 -5.66 -3.15
C ARG A 118 4.44 -6.90 -3.50
N TRP A 119 4.18 -7.74 -2.51
CA TRP A 119 3.34 -8.92 -2.69
C TRP A 119 1.91 -8.56 -3.15
N LEU A 120 1.28 -7.53 -2.57
CA LEU A 120 -0.03 -7.04 -3.02
C LEU A 120 0.03 -6.51 -4.46
N GLY A 121 1.12 -5.85 -4.85
CA GLY A 121 1.35 -5.42 -6.22
C GLY A 121 1.37 -6.59 -7.19
N GLU A 122 2.12 -7.67 -6.87
CA GLU A 122 2.15 -8.90 -7.65
C GLU A 122 0.76 -9.56 -7.75
N GLN A 123 -0.03 -9.55 -6.67
CA GLN A 123 -1.41 -10.03 -6.71
C GLN A 123 -2.30 -9.17 -7.62
N ALA A 124 -2.16 -7.84 -7.56
CA ALA A 124 -2.91 -6.93 -8.42
C ALA A 124 -2.58 -7.16 -9.91
N GLU A 125 -1.30 -7.29 -10.25
CA GLU A 125 -0.86 -7.61 -11.61
C GLU A 125 -1.41 -8.97 -12.07
N GLY A 126 -1.40 -9.98 -11.19
CA GLY A 126 -2.01 -11.28 -11.46
C GLY A 126 -3.53 -11.23 -11.69
N LEU A 127 -4.20 -10.20 -11.21
CA LEU A 127 -5.63 -9.91 -11.44
C LEU A 127 -5.86 -9.02 -12.67
N GLY A 128 -4.81 -8.69 -13.44
CA GLY A 128 -4.90 -7.87 -14.64
C GLY A 128 -4.85 -6.36 -14.41
N ILE A 129 -4.45 -5.91 -13.23
CA ILE A 129 -4.28 -4.49 -12.90
C ILE A 129 -2.87 -4.05 -13.31
N GLU A 130 -2.76 -2.91 -13.98
CA GLU A 130 -1.47 -2.33 -14.35
C GLU A 130 -0.95 -1.44 -13.22
N VAL A 131 0.27 -1.71 -12.75
CA VAL A 131 0.93 -0.91 -11.71
C VAL A 131 2.13 -0.19 -12.33
N PHE A 132 2.12 1.15 -12.26
CA PHE A 132 3.16 2.01 -12.82
C PHE A 132 3.96 2.71 -11.72
N PRO A 133 5.08 2.13 -11.26
CA PRO A 133 6.02 2.84 -10.40
C PRO A 133 6.79 3.90 -11.19
N GLY A 134 7.25 4.95 -10.49
CA GLY A 134 7.97 6.08 -11.09
C GLY A 134 7.06 7.16 -11.67
N PHE A 135 5.74 7.02 -11.59
CA PHE A 135 4.77 7.99 -12.08
C PHE A 135 4.08 8.70 -10.91
N ALA A 136 4.46 9.95 -10.68
CA ALA A 136 3.85 10.79 -9.66
C ALA A 136 2.63 11.51 -10.23
N ALA A 137 1.46 11.34 -9.62
CA ALA A 137 0.32 12.21 -9.90
C ALA A 137 0.60 13.60 -9.34
N THR A 138 0.54 14.62 -10.21
CA THR A 138 0.86 16.01 -9.87
C THR A 138 -0.36 16.90 -9.85
N GLU A 139 -1.39 16.55 -10.61
CA GLU A 139 -2.58 17.36 -10.75
C GLU A 139 -3.82 16.49 -10.93
N VAL A 140 -4.94 16.91 -10.37
CA VAL A 140 -6.26 16.34 -10.67
C VAL A 140 -6.90 17.16 -11.78
N LEU A 141 -7.29 16.49 -12.84
CA LEU A 141 -7.97 17.09 -13.98
C LEU A 141 -9.49 17.05 -13.79
N TYR A 142 -10.17 18.11 -14.14
CA TYR A 142 -11.62 18.25 -14.01
C TYR A 142 -12.29 18.49 -15.35
N ASN A 143 -13.52 18.02 -15.47
CA ASN A 143 -14.44 18.37 -16.54
C ASN A 143 -15.03 19.76 -16.30
N GLU A 144 -15.71 20.34 -17.31
CA GLU A 144 -16.36 21.64 -17.21
C GLU A 144 -17.45 21.71 -16.13
N ASP A 145 -18.07 20.57 -15.80
CA ASP A 145 -19.07 20.44 -14.74
C ASP A 145 -18.47 20.25 -13.32
N GLY A 146 -17.13 20.26 -13.19
CA GLY A 146 -16.40 20.07 -11.94
C GLY A 146 -16.23 18.61 -11.51
N SER A 147 -16.69 17.64 -12.27
CA SER A 147 -16.40 16.23 -12.02
C SER A 147 -14.95 15.90 -12.34
N VAL A 148 -14.38 14.91 -11.63
CA VAL A 148 -13.02 14.44 -11.88
C VAL A 148 -12.95 13.77 -13.24
N LYS A 149 -12.05 14.27 -14.10
CA LYS A 149 -11.75 13.70 -15.42
C LYS A 149 -10.63 12.67 -15.37
N GLY A 150 -9.66 12.87 -14.47
CA GLY A 150 -8.48 12.04 -14.36
C GLY A 150 -7.36 12.75 -13.62
N ILE A 151 -6.12 12.32 -13.87
CA ILE A 151 -4.92 12.93 -13.30
C ILE A 151 -3.91 13.26 -14.39
N ALA A 152 -3.03 14.24 -14.12
CA ALA A 152 -1.78 14.41 -14.85
C ALA A 152 -0.62 13.84 -14.03
N THR A 153 0.29 13.15 -14.70
CA THR A 153 1.57 12.73 -14.12
C THR A 153 2.61 13.80 -14.38
N GLY A 154 3.53 14.00 -13.44
CA GLY A 154 4.65 14.91 -13.63
C GLY A 154 5.73 14.32 -14.54
N ASP A 155 6.60 15.20 -15.02
CA ASP A 155 7.77 14.80 -15.78
C ASP A 155 8.66 13.87 -14.93
N SER A 156 9.15 12.81 -15.53
CA SER A 156 10.10 11.90 -14.90
C SER A 156 11.52 12.12 -15.39
N GLY A 157 12.52 11.72 -14.60
CA GLY A 157 13.92 11.84 -14.98
C GLY A 157 14.50 13.26 -14.86
N ILE A 158 13.94 14.09 -13.99
CA ILE A 158 14.53 15.40 -13.62
C ILE A 158 15.51 15.17 -12.45
N GLY A 159 16.72 15.73 -12.57
CA GLY A 159 17.72 15.74 -11.52
C GLY A 159 17.35 16.66 -10.36
N HIS A 160 18.02 16.49 -9.20
CA HIS A 160 17.82 17.36 -8.04
C HIS A 160 18.21 18.82 -8.32
N ASP A 161 19.03 19.03 -9.33
CA ASP A 161 19.49 20.32 -9.88
C ASP A 161 18.53 20.92 -10.93
N GLY A 162 17.45 20.19 -11.27
CA GLY A 162 16.47 20.58 -12.29
C GLY A 162 16.90 20.22 -13.73
N GLU A 163 18.04 19.56 -13.91
CA GLU A 163 18.49 19.12 -15.23
C GLU A 163 17.82 17.79 -15.65
N HIS A 164 17.59 17.66 -16.96
CA HIS A 164 17.01 16.45 -17.53
C HIS A 164 18.06 15.32 -17.59
N LYS A 165 17.77 14.20 -16.96
CA LYS A 165 18.57 12.99 -17.07
C LYS A 165 18.33 12.30 -18.42
N PRO A 166 19.19 11.34 -18.83
CA PRO A 166 18.94 10.54 -20.05
C PRO A 166 17.61 9.76 -20.02
N SER A 167 17.03 9.54 -18.82
CA SER A 167 15.74 8.90 -18.61
C SER A 167 14.57 9.89 -18.51
N TYR A 168 14.77 11.15 -18.92
CA TYR A 168 13.70 12.15 -18.93
C TYR A 168 12.56 11.75 -19.86
N THR A 169 11.34 11.83 -19.32
CA THR A 169 10.10 11.66 -20.07
C THR A 169 9.12 12.75 -19.63
N PRO A 170 8.63 13.59 -20.56
CA PRO A 170 7.66 14.63 -20.27
C PRO A 170 6.26 14.07 -20.00
#